data_79d4769c1a4df0b6ea62cafeab28641a
#
_entry.id   79d4769c1a4df0b6ea62cafeab28641a
#
_cell.length_a   1.000
_cell.length_b   1.000
_cell.length_c   1.000
_cell.angle_alpha   90.00
_cell.angle_beta   90.00
_cell.angle_gamma   90.00
#
_symmetry.space_group_name_H-M   'P 1'
#
loop_
_entity.id
_entity.type
_entity.pdbx_description
1 polymer ?
#
loop_
_entity_poly.entity_id
_entity_poly.type
_entity_poly.pdbx_seq_one_letter_code
_entity_poly.pdbx_strand_id
1 'polypeptide(L)'
;MSGYNYFLTWESVSLMLRLKKKILFSITAAIILGSMPLSGNAWEAEPEISGVSLQQAPDHTGVSAAGHTKYDGYIWRLDAKDRDQLPRRFRTANSAFRSDVDVKKTGKGFTMTPSRKGLDRLNISGSAEFSVGEFEKLVSVLKKQANGPIYIVDLRQETHGIFNGNAVSWFGARDWGNIGKNKTDVLKDEMRRLCAAKGKSLIVTMLDEGKKSIDPKLMKISSVMSERQMVEQNGLYYYRIAATDHIWPSPENIDDFIAFIRTLPDHAWLHFHCQAGKGRTTIYMAMYDMMKNPDISLEDILSRQYLLGGNYIAYEMDKPKPNQWKAAYYHEKAAMIAKFYQYVQETHTNHFTMRWSRWLKSHLTMEDASPTQSDSGSRIQGCPG
;
A
#
# COMPACT_ATOMS: atom_id res chain seq x y z
N MET A 1 70.16 -8.99 -30.19
CA MET A 1 68.84 -9.48 -29.79
C MET A 1 68.33 -8.59 -28.68
N SER A 2 67.56 -7.57 -29.01
CA SER A 2 67.03 -6.57 -28.08
C SER A 2 65.55 -6.82 -27.84
N GLY A 3 65.21 -7.19 -26.62
CA GLY A 3 63.82 -7.34 -26.19
C GLY A 3 63.30 -6.03 -25.63
N TYR A 4 62.29 -5.45 -26.25
CA TYR A 4 61.57 -4.29 -25.71
C TYR A 4 60.47 -4.79 -24.79
N ASN A 5 60.58 -4.54 -23.48
CA ASN A 5 59.53 -4.69 -22.49
C ASN A 5 58.72 -3.40 -22.43
N TYR A 6 57.47 -3.43 -22.90
CA TYR A 6 56.51 -2.35 -22.69
C TYR A 6 55.86 -2.51 -21.31
N PHE A 7 56.27 -1.67 -20.38
CA PHE A 7 55.56 -1.47 -19.10
C PHE A 7 54.33 -0.57 -19.36
N LEU A 8 53.14 -1.14 -19.33
CA LEU A 8 51.90 -0.35 -19.27
C LEU A 8 51.78 0.30 -17.87
N THR A 9 51.65 1.62 -17.82
CA THR A 9 51.49 2.35 -16.58
C THR A 9 50.07 2.12 -15.99
N TRP A 10 49.95 2.22 -14.68
CA TRP A 10 48.72 2.04 -13.93
C TRP A 10 47.57 2.93 -14.44
N GLU A 11 47.86 4.11 -14.98
CA GLU A 11 46.91 5.03 -15.59
C GLU A 11 46.32 4.50 -16.89
N SER A 12 47.11 3.84 -17.73
CA SER A 12 46.63 3.23 -18.99
C SER A 12 45.66 2.08 -18.75
N VAL A 13 45.88 1.28 -17.70
CA VAL A 13 44.99 0.19 -17.29
C VAL A 13 43.68 0.76 -16.71
N SER A 14 43.75 1.83 -15.93
CA SER A 14 42.58 2.50 -15.37
C SER A 14 41.69 3.15 -16.46
N LEU A 15 42.31 3.74 -17.48
CA LEU A 15 41.58 4.34 -18.60
C LEU A 15 40.90 3.28 -19.49
N MET A 16 41.55 2.14 -19.75
CA MET A 16 40.97 1.02 -20.48
C MET A 16 39.79 0.36 -19.72
N LEU A 17 39.88 0.25 -18.40
CA LEU A 17 38.76 -0.27 -17.57
C LEU A 17 37.57 0.67 -17.54
N ARG A 18 37.79 2.01 -17.56
CA ARG A 18 36.70 3.01 -17.65
C ARG A 18 36.03 3.02 -19.03
N LEU A 19 36.77 2.85 -20.11
CA LEU A 19 36.25 2.73 -21.46
C LEU A 19 35.49 1.42 -21.67
N LYS A 20 35.99 0.28 -21.17
CA LYS A 20 35.26 -1.00 -21.21
C LYS A 20 33.94 -0.95 -20.44
N LYS A 21 33.90 -0.29 -19.27
CA LYS A 21 32.63 -0.09 -18.53
C LYS A 21 31.62 0.77 -19.31
N LYS A 22 32.03 1.85 -19.99
CA LYS A 22 31.15 2.68 -20.81
C LYS A 22 30.61 1.94 -22.04
N ILE A 23 31.45 1.15 -22.72
CA ILE A 23 31.05 0.36 -23.88
C ILE A 23 30.13 -0.80 -23.46
N LEU A 24 30.41 -1.46 -22.34
CA LEU A 24 29.54 -2.53 -21.82
C LEU A 24 28.13 -2.01 -21.43
N PHE A 25 28.05 -0.80 -20.85
CA PHE A 25 26.78 -0.16 -20.50
C PHE A 25 25.95 0.22 -21.74
N SER A 26 26.59 0.66 -22.83
CA SER A 26 25.90 1.00 -24.08
C SER A 26 25.42 -0.24 -24.85
N ILE A 27 26.18 -1.34 -24.81
CA ILE A 27 25.80 -2.60 -25.48
C ILE A 27 24.72 -3.34 -24.70
N THR A 28 24.73 -3.30 -23.37
CA THR A 28 23.68 -3.91 -22.54
C THR A 28 22.34 -3.19 -22.68
N ALA A 29 22.34 -1.86 -22.83
CA ALA A 29 21.13 -1.09 -23.09
C ALA A 29 20.52 -1.40 -24.49
N ALA A 30 21.36 -1.67 -25.49
CA ALA A 30 20.89 -2.00 -26.85
C ALA A 30 20.38 -3.46 -26.99
N ILE A 31 20.91 -4.40 -26.18
CA ILE A 31 20.50 -5.82 -26.23
C ILE A 31 19.22 -6.07 -25.41
N ILE A 32 18.94 -5.24 -24.38
CA ILE A 32 17.71 -5.34 -23.57
C ILE A 32 16.47 -4.84 -24.37
N LEU A 33 16.66 -4.02 -25.39
CA LEU A 33 15.56 -3.57 -26.26
C LEU A 33 15.20 -4.54 -27.41
N GLY A 34 15.96 -5.63 -27.59
CA GLY A 34 15.82 -6.54 -28.75
C GLY A 34 15.30 -7.95 -28.47
N SER A 35 15.06 -8.36 -27.21
CA SER A 35 14.64 -9.73 -26.89
C SER A 35 13.68 -9.81 -25.72
N MET A 36 12.50 -9.19 -25.85
CA MET A 36 11.35 -9.61 -25.05
C MET A 36 10.52 -10.59 -25.89
N PRO A 37 10.26 -11.82 -25.41
CA PRO A 37 9.27 -12.66 -26.03
C PRO A 37 7.90 -12.02 -25.82
N LEU A 38 7.16 -11.83 -26.92
CA LEU A 38 5.74 -11.51 -26.94
C LEU A 38 4.95 -12.70 -26.36
N SER A 39 4.92 -12.86 -25.07
CA SER A 39 3.92 -13.64 -24.37
C SER A 39 3.03 -12.67 -23.60
N GLY A 40 1.82 -12.47 -24.13
CA GLY A 40 0.87 -11.50 -23.66
C GLY A 40 0.40 -11.77 -22.23
N ASN A 41 0.86 -10.95 -21.32
CA ASN A 41 0.11 -10.51 -20.18
C ASN A 41 0.16 -8.98 -20.26
N ALA A 42 -0.94 -8.42 -20.73
CA ALA A 42 -1.13 -6.99 -20.76
C ALA A 42 -1.11 -6.47 -19.31
N TRP A 43 0.07 -6.03 -18.88
CA TRP A 43 0.16 -5.01 -17.85
C TRP A 43 -0.47 -3.79 -18.51
N GLU A 44 -1.66 -3.39 -18.04
CA GLU A 44 -2.27 -2.15 -18.52
C GLU A 44 -1.25 -1.02 -18.34
N ALA A 45 -0.67 -0.57 -19.44
CA ALA A 45 0.11 0.65 -19.47
C ALA A 45 -0.82 1.75 -18.95
N GLU A 46 -0.36 2.52 -17.97
CA GLU A 46 -1.09 3.72 -17.57
C GLU A 46 -1.28 4.57 -18.83
N PRO A 47 -2.48 5.11 -19.09
CA PRO A 47 -2.72 5.88 -20.30
C PRO A 47 -1.76 7.07 -20.34
N GLU A 48 -0.98 7.17 -21.43
CA GLU A 48 -0.24 8.39 -21.75
C GLU A 48 -1.24 9.53 -21.85
N ILE A 49 -1.13 10.50 -20.93
CA ILE A 49 -2.01 11.67 -20.92
C ILE A 49 -1.47 12.71 -21.88
N SER A 50 -1.61 12.45 -23.18
CA SER A 50 -1.54 13.49 -24.18
C SER A 50 -2.95 14.03 -24.42
N GLY A 51 -3.23 15.23 -23.90
CA GLY A 51 -4.44 15.99 -24.27
C GLY A 51 -5.54 16.11 -23.24
N VAL A 52 -5.26 16.07 -21.93
CA VAL A 52 -6.28 16.45 -20.93
C VAL A 52 -6.37 17.97 -20.85
N SER A 53 -7.42 18.54 -21.43
CA SER A 53 -7.84 19.91 -21.17
C SER A 53 -8.11 20.08 -19.68
N LEU A 54 -7.38 20.97 -19.02
CA LEU A 54 -7.54 21.33 -17.62
C LEU A 54 -8.86 22.11 -17.42
N GLN A 55 -10.00 21.42 -17.40
CA GLN A 55 -11.19 22.00 -16.79
C GLN A 55 -10.92 22.15 -15.29
N GLN A 56 -10.95 23.38 -14.82
CA GLN A 56 -10.74 23.74 -13.44
C GLN A 56 -11.69 22.94 -12.56
N ALA A 57 -11.13 22.09 -11.67
CA ALA A 57 -11.88 21.55 -10.57
C ALA A 57 -12.37 22.72 -9.70
N PRO A 58 -13.58 22.67 -9.13
CA PRO A 58 -14.07 23.73 -8.27
C PRO A 58 -13.04 23.98 -7.15
N ASP A 59 -12.67 25.22 -7.01
CA ASP A 59 -11.64 25.69 -6.09
C ASP A 59 -12.23 25.70 -4.67
N HIS A 60 -12.24 24.54 -4.02
CA HIS A 60 -12.62 24.42 -2.62
C HIS A 60 -11.42 24.70 -1.72
N THR A 61 -10.86 25.91 -1.84
CA THR A 61 -9.92 26.49 -0.86
C THR A 61 -10.64 26.99 0.37
N GLY A 62 -11.73 26.38 0.77
CA GLY A 62 -12.46 26.71 1.98
C GLY A 62 -11.70 26.37 3.23
N VAL A 63 -10.62 27.13 3.54
CA VAL A 63 -10.05 27.15 4.88
C VAL A 63 -10.78 28.20 5.66
N SER A 64 -11.71 27.79 6.49
CA SER A 64 -12.22 28.60 7.59
C SER A 64 -11.04 28.87 8.55
N ALA A 65 -10.65 30.12 8.69
CA ALA A 65 -9.66 30.57 9.68
C ALA A 65 -10.15 30.48 11.14
N ALA A 66 -11.31 29.88 11.39
CA ALA A 66 -11.89 29.68 12.69
C ALA A 66 -11.56 28.29 13.24
N GLY A 67 -10.91 28.28 14.41
CA GLY A 67 -10.37 27.10 15.06
C GLY A 67 -11.33 25.95 15.30
N HIS A 68 -10.77 24.73 15.26
CA HIS A 68 -11.24 23.51 15.93
C HIS A 68 -12.51 22.81 15.41
N THR A 69 -12.89 22.94 14.16
CA THR A 69 -13.96 22.12 13.60
C THR A 69 -13.42 20.85 12.95
N LYS A 70 -14.14 19.74 13.19
CA LYS A 70 -13.94 18.49 12.47
C LYS A 70 -14.05 18.75 10.97
N TYR A 71 -13.06 18.29 10.20
CA TYR A 71 -13.02 18.57 8.76
C TYR A 71 -14.18 17.84 8.06
N ASP A 72 -15.12 18.59 7.51
CA ASP A 72 -16.27 18.06 6.76
C ASP A 72 -16.07 18.09 5.24
N GLY A 73 -14.90 18.54 4.78
CA GLY A 73 -14.55 18.65 3.36
C GLY A 73 -13.34 17.81 2.99
N TYR A 74 -12.68 18.25 1.91
CA TYR A 74 -11.45 17.66 1.44
C TYR A 74 -10.28 18.58 1.72
N ILE A 75 -9.12 17.99 2.06
CA ILE A 75 -7.89 18.72 2.32
C ILE A 75 -6.66 17.89 1.94
N TRP A 76 -5.58 18.58 1.55
CA TRP A 76 -4.28 17.95 1.48
C TRP A 76 -3.75 17.66 2.88
N ARG A 77 -3.73 16.38 3.25
CA ARG A 77 -3.17 15.93 4.53
C ARG A 77 -1.70 15.62 4.35
N LEU A 78 -0.88 16.07 5.30
CA LEU A 78 0.53 15.69 5.42
C LEU A 78 0.59 14.32 6.13
N ASP A 79 0.97 13.27 5.39
CA ASP A 79 1.09 11.91 5.90
C ASP A 79 2.44 11.63 6.54
N ALA A 80 3.52 12.07 5.89
CA ALA A 80 4.89 11.98 6.40
C ALA A 80 5.72 13.19 5.96
N LYS A 81 6.41 13.83 6.92
CA LYS A 81 7.41 14.87 6.66
C LYS A 81 8.67 14.22 6.10
N ASP A 82 9.35 14.92 5.18
CA ASP A 82 10.60 14.43 4.63
C ASP A 82 11.70 14.37 5.71
N ARG A 83 12.22 13.16 5.96
CA ARG A 83 13.20 12.86 7.01
C ARG A 83 14.04 11.64 6.67
N ASP A 84 15.31 11.62 7.03
CA ASP A 84 16.17 10.44 6.94
C ASP A 84 15.95 9.50 8.14
N GLN A 85 14.88 8.76 8.11
CA GLN A 85 14.54 7.73 9.09
C GLN A 85 13.73 6.62 8.43
N LEU A 86 13.54 5.48 9.10
CA LEU A 86 12.61 4.46 8.64
C LEU A 86 11.15 4.97 8.76
N PRO A 87 10.27 4.56 7.84
CA PRO A 87 8.85 4.85 7.94
C PRO A 87 8.27 4.38 9.27
N ARG A 88 7.28 5.10 9.75
CA ARG A 88 6.56 4.71 10.98
C ARG A 88 6.07 3.27 10.88
N ARG A 89 6.15 2.53 11.98
CA ARG A 89 5.66 1.13 12.06
C ARG A 89 6.32 0.17 11.06
N PHE A 90 7.54 0.49 10.65
CA PHE A 90 8.32 -0.45 9.86
C PHE A 90 8.55 -1.74 10.65
N ARG A 91 8.28 -2.86 10.00
CA ARG A 91 8.47 -4.21 10.51
C ARG A 91 8.74 -5.18 9.40
N THR A 92 9.42 -6.26 9.70
CA THR A 92 9.64 -7.39 8.78
C THR A 92 9.13 -8.68 9.41
N ALA A 93 8.96 -9.72 8.61
CA ALA A 93 8.66 -11.06 9.12
C ALA A 93 9.72 -11.57 10.12
N ASN A 94 10.97 -11.09 9.98
CA ASN A 94 12.09 -11.46 10.86
C ASN A 94 12.16 -10.62 12.15
N SER A 95 11.32 -9.59 12.30
CA SER A 95 11.30 -8.78 13.52
C SER A 95 10.95 -9.63 14.75
N ALA A 96 11.54 -9.28 15.89
CA ALA A 96 11.15 -9.88 17.16
C ALA A 96 9.68 -9.59 17.48
N PHE A 97 9.02 -10.52 18.15
CA PHE A 97 7.68 -10.29 18.66
C PHE A 97 7.71 -9.27 19.80
N ARG A 98 6.76 -8.37 19.79
CA ARG A 98 6.59 -7.33 20.81
C ARG A 98 5.98 -7.95 22.05
N SER A 99 6.49 -7.56 23.22
CA SER A 99 5.92 -7.92 24.53
C SER A 99 4.96 -6.86 25.09
N ASP A 100 5.01 -5.63 24.56
CA ASP A 100 4.25 -4.46 25.01
C ASP A 100 2.93 -4.26 24.25
N VAL A 101 2.22 -5.33 23.95
CA VAL A 101 0.97 -5.27 23.17
C VAL A 101 -0.25 -5.10 24.07
N ASP A 102 -1.26 -4.41 23.54
CA ASP A 102 -2.55 -4.21 24.22
C ASP A 102 -3.46 -5.42 24.02
N VAL A 103 -3.44 -6.36 24.97
CA VAL A 103 -4.25 -7.59 24.91
C VAL A 103 -5.76 -7.33 24.87
N LYS A 104 -6.23 -6.12 25.28
CA LYS A 104 -7.64 -5.74 25.17
C LYS A 104 -8.07 -5.50 23.71
N LYS A 105 -7.12 -5.41 22.79
CA LYS A 105 -7.35 -5.26 21.34
C LYS A 105 -7.11 -6.56 20.58
N THR A 106 -7.19 -7.69 21.27
CA THR A 106 -7.13 -9.03 20.69
C THR A 106 -8.49 -9.71 20.81
N GLY A 107 -8.58 -10.97 20.44
CA GLY A 107 -9.81 -11.75 20.48
C GLY A 107 -9.54 -13.18 20.95
N LYS A 108 -10.57 -14.00 20.88
CA LYS A 108 -10.48 -15.43 21.21
C LYS A 108 -9.38 -16.09 20.36
N GLY A 109 -8.58 -16.95 21.00
CA GLY A 109 -7.47 -17.65 20.34
C GLY A 109 -6.16 -16.86 20.25
N PHE A 110 -6.10 -15.61 20.74
CA PHE A 110 -4.84 -14.87 20.79
C PHE A 110 -3.82 -15.56 21.71
N THR A 111 -2.58 -15.63 21.25
CA THR A 111 -1.45 -16.14 22.04
C THR A 111 -0.25 -15.19 21.98
N MET A 112 0.49 -15.09 23.09
CA MET A 112 1.76 -14.34 23.15
C MET A 112 2.94 -15.12 22.56
N THR A 113 2.77 -16.42 22.33
CA THR A 113 3.82 -17.34 21.86
C THR A 113 3.40 -18.08 20.59
N PRO A 114 2.97 -17.36 19.52
CA PRO A 114 2.57 -18.02 18.28
C PRO A 114 3.76 -18.67 17.58
N SER A 115 3.49 -19.68 16.76
CA SER A 115 4.49 -20.34 15.95
C SER A 115 5.18 -19.38 14.98
N ARG A 116 6.52 -19.43 14.92
CA ARG A 116 7.30 -18.76 13.88
C ARG A 116 7.56 -19.64 12.65
N LYS A 117 7.07 -20.88 12.64
CA LYS A 117 7.27 -21.80 11.51
C LYS A 117 6.88 -21.11 10.19
N GLY A 118 7.81 -21.02 9.26
CA GLY A 118 7.63 -20.42 7.95
C GLY A 118 7.64 -18.88 7.91
N LEU A 119 7.44 -18.18 9.04
CA LEU A 119 7.39 -16.73 9.12
C LEU A 119 8.68 -16.07 8.62
N ASP A 120 9.83 -16.54 9.10
CA ASP A 120 11.15 -15.96 8.80
C ASP A 120 11.59 -16.14 7.34
N ARG A 121 10.83 -16.90 6.53
CA ARG A 121 11.10 -17.14 5.12
C ARG A 121 10.11 -16.42 4.18
N LEU A 122 9.20 -15.60 4.73
CA LEU A 122 8.16 -14.95 3.91
C LEU A 122 8.70 -13.85 2.99
N ASN A 123 9.87 -13.29 3.28
CA ASN A 123 10.41 -12.12 2.55
C ASN A 123 9.38 -10.97 2.46
N ILE A 124 8.76 -10.65 3.58
CA ILE A 124 7.79 -9.54 3.67
C ILE A 124 8.17 -8.52 4.73
N SER A 125 7.71 -7.32 4.49
CA SER A 125 7.79 -6.20 5.42
C SER A 125 6.54 -5.33 5.31
N GLY A 126 6.35 -4.45 6.28
CA GLY A 126 5.26 -3.48 6.23
C GLY A 126 5.59 -2.20 6.97
N SER A 127 4.97 -1.09 6.55
CA SER A 127 5.09 0.21 7.22
C SER A 127 3.85 1.08 7.03
N ALA A 128 3.88 2.27 7.62
CA ALA A 128 3.04 3.39 7.20
C ALA A 128 3.58 4.01 5.91
N GLU A 129 2.83 4.96 5.36
CA GLU A 129 3.25 5.84 4.27
C GLU A 129 4.58 6.53 4.60
N PHE A 130 5.35 6.86 3.57
CA PHE A 130 6.71 7.37 3.66
C PHE A 130 6.97 8.60 2.78
N SER A 131 7.81 9.50 3.25
CA SER A 131 8.42 10.59 2.50
C SER A 131 9.56 10.08 1.61
N VAL A 132 10.16 10.95 0.81
CA VAL A 132 11.33 10.59 -0.03
C VAL A 132 12.48 10.07 0.82
N GLY A 133 12.89 10.80 1.86
CA GLY A 133 14.01 10.38 2.72
C GLY A 133 13.68 9.11 3.52
N GLU A 134 12.42 8.94 3.96
CA GLU A 134 11.99 7.70 4.61
C GLU A 134 12.01 6.53 3.63
N PHE A 135 11.63 6.75 2.36
CA PHE A 135 11.69 5.73 1.32
C PHE A 135 13.13 5.31 0.98
N GLU A 136 14.04 6.27 0.81
CA GLU A 136 15.46 5.99 0.58
C GLU A 136 16.06 5.14 1.71
N LYS A 137 15.71 5.47 2.96
CA LYS A 137 16.12 4.68 4.13
C LYS A 137 15.55 3.27 4.10
N LEU A 138 14.26 3.15 3.78
CA LEU A 138 13.57 1.87 3.62
C LEU A 138 14.26 1.02 2.53
N VAL A 139 14.49 1.57 1.35
CA VAL A 139 15.18 0.90 0.23
C VAL A 139 16.56 0.40 0.64
N SER A 140 17.33 1.22 1.37
CA SER A 140 18.66 0.85 1.89
C SER A 140 18.58 -0.39 2.80
N VAL A 141 17.56 -0.48 3.65
CA VAL A 141 17.34 -1.63 4.54
C VAL A 141 16.88 -2.86 3.78
N LEU A 142 15.90 -2.70 2.88
CA LEU A 142 15.35 -3.81 2.12
C LEU A 142 16.37 -4.44 1.17
N LYS A 143 17.19 -3.64 0.49
CA LYS A 143 18.27 -4.14 -0.40
C LYS A 143 19.33 -4.96 0.33
N LYS A 144 19.48 -4.79 1.65
CA LYS A 144 20.40 -5.62 2.47
C LYS A 144 19.79 -6.97 2.86
N GLN A 145 18.47 -7.09 2.86
CA GLN A 145 17.75 -8.28 3.31
C GLN A 145 17.20 -9.11 2.15
N ALA A 146 16.82 -8.46 1.06
CA ALA A 146 16.21 -9.12 -0.08
C ALA A 146 17.25 -9.82 -0.96
N ASN A 147 16.96 -11.08 -1.31
CA ASN A 147 17.75 -11.88 -2.24
C ASN A 147 17.14 -11.93 -3.65
N GLY A 148 16.09 -11.15 -3.90
CA GLY A 148 15.34 -11.10 -5.15
C GLY A 148 14.74 -9.72 -5.40
N PRO A 149 13.86 -9.60 -6.40
CA PRO A 149 13.21 -8.34 -6.73
C PRO A 149 12.34 -7.85 -5.57
N ILE A 150 12.35 -6.54 -5.36
CA ILE A 150 11.58 -5.89 -4.30
C ILE A 150 10.36 -5.20 -4.91
N TYR A 151 9.20 -5.55 -4.41
CA TYR A 151 7.92 -4.96 -4.78
C TYR A 151 7.40 -4.08 -3.64
N ILE A 152 7.09 -2.84 -3.94
CA ILE A 152 6.33 -1.95 -3.05
C ILE A 152 4.86 -2.14 -3.36
N VAL A 153 4.11 -2.65 -2.40
CA VAL A 153 2.68 -2.95 -2.52
C VAL A 153 1.88 -1.88 -1.80
N ASP A 154 1.42 -0.93 -2.57
CA ASP A 154 0.59 0.18 -2.09
C ASP A 154 -0.87 -0.27 -1.98
N LEU A 155 -1.42 -0.18 -0.77
CA LEU A 155 -2.78 -0.66 -0.42
C LEU A 155 -3.79 0.48 -0.29
N ARG A 156 -3.51 1.64 -0.87
CA ARG A 156 -4.31 2.85 -0.66
C ARG A 156 -5.30 3.06 -1.82
N GLN A 157 -6.56 3.30 -1.51
CA GLN A 157 -7.54 3.78 -2.48
C GLN A 157 -7.53 5.31 -2.59
N GLU A 158 -7.23 5.98 -1.49
CA GLU A 158 -7.17 7.44 -1.43
C GLU A 158 -6.06 7.99 -2.34
N THR A 159 -6.36 9.10 -3.03
CA THR A 159 -5.37 9.86 -3.82
C THR A 159 -4.23 10.34 -2.94
N HIS A 160 -2.99 10.05 -3.32
CA HIS A 160 -1.80 10.45 -2.58
C HIS A 160 -0.58 10.62 -3.50
N GLY A 161 0.51 11.12 -2.95
CA GLY A 161 1.78 11.32 -3.66
C GLY A 161 2.74 12.18 -2.85
N ILE A 162 3.70 12.76 -3.54
CA ILE A 162 4.81 13.49 -2.92
C ILE A 162 4.77 14.95 -3.33
N PHE A 163 4.77 15.86 -2.34
CA PHE A 163 4.95 17.31 -2.51
C PHE A 163 6.26 17.73 -1.86
N ASN A 164 7.21 18.23 -2.63
CA ASN A 164 8.51 18.72 -2.13
C ASN A 164 9.19 17.71 -1.18
N GLY A 165 9.19 16.42 -1.53
CA GLY A 165 9.74 15.34 -0.69
C GLY A 165 8.80 14.78 0.38
N ASN A 166 7.73 15.51 0.75
CA ASN A 166 6.79 15.08 1.78
C ASN A 166 5.66 14.21 1.21
N ALA A 167 5.28 13.14 1.90
CA ALA A 167 4.11 12.36 1.53
C ALA A 167 2.83 13.08 1.91
N VAL A 168 1.90 13.16 0.96
CA VAL A 168 0.61 13.83 1.12
C VAL A 168 -0.53 12.98 0.58
N SER A 169 -1.74 13.21 1.08
CA SER A 169 -2.95 12.61 0.53
C SER A 169 -4.11 13.60 0.46
N TRP A 170 -4.98 13.40 -0.52
CA TRP A 170 -6.25 14.12 -0.63
C TRP A 170 -7.27 13.47 0.31
N PHE A 171 -7.29 13.96 1.55
CA PHE A 171 -8.12 13.42 2.60
C PHE A 171 -9.55 13.89 2.49
N GLY A 172 -10.49 12.96 2.48
CA GLY A 172 -11.91 13.17 2.73
C GLY A 172 -12.35 12.44 4.00
N ALA A 173 -13.59 12.64 4.44
CA ALA A 173 -14.10 11.96 5.62
C ALA A 173 -13.83 10.45 5.56
N ARG A 174 -13.31 9.87 6.65
CA ARG A 174 -12.93 8.46 6.77
C ARG A 174 -11.82 7.98 5.83
N ASP A 175 -11.15 8.86 5.08
CA ASP A 175 -10.25 8.53 3.96
C ASP A 175 -10.97 7.90 2.74
N TRP A 176 -12.25 8.22 2.56
CA TRP A 176 -13.12 7.62 1.55
C TRP A 176 -13.36 8.49 0.32
N GLY A 177 -12.48 9.43 0.03
CA GLY A 177 -12.59 10.33 -1.12
C GLY A 177 -12.73 9.65 -2.48
N ASN A 178 -12.31 8.40 -2.57
CA ASN A 178 -12.38 7.58 -3.79
C ASN A 178 -13.28 6.34 -3.64
N ILE A 179 -14.12 6.27 -2.60
CA ILE A 179 -15.04 5.13 -2.42
C ILE A 179 -15.92 4.93 -3.67
N GLY A 180 -16.11 3.68 -4.08
CA GLY A 180 -16.88 3.33 -5.28
C GLY A 180 -16.12 3.50 -6.60
N LYS A 181 -14.91 4.10 -6.63
CA LYS A 181 -14.08 4.16 -7.83
C LYS A 181 -13.29 2.87 -8.01
N ASN A 182 -13.17 2.43 -9.27
CA ASN A 182 -12.25 1.37 -9.63
C ASN A 182 -10.78 1.87 -9.63
N LYS A 183 -9.82 0.96 -9.75
CA LYS A 183 -8.38 1.27 -9.73
C LYS A 183 -7.98 2.31 -10.78
N THR A 184 -8.46 2.17 -12.01
CA THR A 184 -8.14 3.09 -13.11
C THR A 184 -8.64 4.51 -12.82
N ASP A 185 -9.84 4.66 -12.28
CA ASP A 185 -10.40 5.98 -11.95
C ASP A 185 -9.69 6.60 -10.74
N VAL A 186 -9.24 5.78 -9.78
CA VAL A 186 -8.40 6.23 -8.66
C VAL A 186 -7.08 6.82 -9.19
N LEU A 187 -6.39 6.11 -10.06
CA LEU A 187 -5.10 6.56 -10.63
C LEU A 187 -5.27 7.82 -11.49
N LYS A 188 -6.34 7.92 -12.28
CA LYS A 188 -6.65 9.15 -13.04
C LYS A 188 -6.91 10.34 -12.13
N ASP A 189 -7.70 10.17 -11.05
CA ASP A 189 -7.96 11.24 -10.07
C ASP A 189 -6.67 11.69 -9.39
N GLU A 190 -5.82 10.73 -9.00
CA GLU A 190 -4.52 10.98 -8.37
C GLU A 190 -3.63 11.82 -9.28
N MET A 191 -3.39 11.38 -10.51
CA MET A 191 -2.55 12.11 -11.45
C MET A 191 -3.09 13.53 -11.72
N ARG A 192 -4.39 13.66 -11.94
CA ARG A 192 -5.03 14.97 -12.15
C ARG A 192 -4.79 15.92 -10.98
N ARG A 193 -4.96 15.46 -9.73
CA ARG A 193 -4.78 16.30 -8.54
C ARG A 193 -3.32 16.65 -8.29
N LEU A 194 -2.41 15.70 -8.47
CA LEU A 194 -0.98 15.93 -8.33
C LEU A 194 -0.48 16.94 -9.37
N CYS A 195 -0.86 16.78 -10.63
CA CYS A 195 -0.50 17.74 -11.68
C CYS A 195 -1.07 19.14 -11.41
N ALA A 196 -2.33 19.23 -10.97
CA ALA A 196 -2.97 20.50 -10.64
C ALA A 196 -2.33 21.22 -9.45
N ALA A 197 -1.67 20.50 -8.55
CA ALA A 197 -0.98 21.08 -7.39
C ALA A 197 0.36 21.75 -7.76
N LYS A 198 1.05 21.28 -8.80
CA LYS A 198 2.37 21.79 -9.20
C LYS A 198 2.34 23.29 -9.50
N GLY A 199 3.25 24.04 -8.88
CA GLY A 199 3.36 25.51 -9.02
C GLY A 199 2.36 26.30 -8.17
N LYS A 200 1.43 25.66 -7.49
CA LYS A 200 0.45 26.31 -6.60
C LYS A 200 0.99 26.48 -5.17
N SER A 201 0.38 27.39 -4.43
CA SER A 201 0.51 27.47 -2.97
C SER A 201 -0.75 26.88 -2.35
N LEU A 202 -0.60 25.77 -1.64
CA LEU A 202 -1.72 24.99 -1.07
C LEU A 202 -1.57 24.86 0.43
N ILE A 203 -2.68 24.82 1.15
CA ILE A 203 -2.66 24.48 2.56
C ILE A 203 -2.53 22.97 2.71
N VAL A 204 -1.49 22.55 3.41
CA VAL A 204 -1.22 21.17 3.79
C VAL A 204 -1.18 21.08 5.29
N THR A 205 -1.88 20.12 5.89
CA THR A 205 -1.98 19.98 7.34
C THR A 205 -1.87 18.54 7.79
N MET A 206 -1.35 18.32 8.99
CA MET A 206 -1.52 17.05 9.69
C MET A 206 -2.90 17.02 10.35
N LEU A 207 -3.42 15.81 10.58
CA LEU A 207 -4.64 15.59 11.34
C LEU A 207 -4.33 14.79 12.61
N ASP A 208 -4.92 15.19 13.73
CA ASP A 208 -4.86 14.42 14.97
C ASP A 208 -5.75 13.15 14.92
N GLU A 209 -5.82 12.41 16.02
CA GLU A 209 -6.68 11.22 16.11
C GLU A 209 -8.17 11.56 15.96
N GLY A 210 -8.58 12.75 16.39
CA GLY A 210 -9.94 13.29 16.24
C GLY A 210 -10.24 13.84 14.85
N LYS A 211 -9.25 13.79 13.92
CA LYS A 211 -9.33 14.36 12.58
C LYS A 211 -9.46 15.89 12.56
N LYS A 212 -8.90 16.54 13.57
CA LYS A 212 -8.74 17.99 13.59
C LYS A 212 -7.42 18.38 12.95
N SER A 213 -7.41 19.51 12.25
CA SER A 213 -6.21 20.06 11.63
C SER A 213 -5.19 20.48 12.69
N ILE A 214 -3.94 20.03 12.51
CA ILE A 214 -2.81 20.39 13.36
C ILE A 214 -1.73 21.01 12.47
N ASP A 215 -1.27 22.23 12.83
CA ASP A 215 -0.15 22.92 12.18
C ASP A 215 -0.38 23.06 10.65
N PRO A 216 -1.49 23.71 10.21
CA PRO A 216 -1.73 23.96 8.79
C PRO A 216 -0.65 24.90 8.23
N LYS A 217 -0.07 24.55 7.10
CA LYS A 217 0.99 25.32 6.44
C LYS A 217 0.62 25.64 5.00
N LEU A 218 0.80 26.89 4.63
CA LEU A 218 0.79 27.28 3.22
C LEU A 218 2.10 26.79 2.58
N MET A 219 2.02 25.78 1.72
CA MET A 219 3.16 25.17 1.04
C MET A 219 3.15 25.56 -0.44
N LYS A 220 4.22 26.19 -0.90
CA LYS A 220 4.47 26.38 -2.34
C LYS A 220 4.95 25.06 -2.90
N ILE A 221 4.18 24.46 -3.83
CA ILE A 221 4.48 23.14 -4.41
C ILE A 221 5.40 23.33 -5.62
N SER A 222 6.70 23.14 -5.41
CA SER A 222 7.72 23.25 -6.45
C SER A 222 7.94 21.95 -7.20
N SER A 223 7.80 20.81 -6.52
CA SER A 223 7.93 19.48 -7.09
C SER A 223 6.76 18.58 -6.69
N VAL A 224 6.36 17.73 -7.63
CA VAL A 224 5.29 16.74 -7.47
C VAL A 224 5.76 15.44 -8.07
N MET A 225 5.47 14.32 -7.40
CA MET A 225 5.80 12.99 -7.88
C MET A 225 4.73 12.00 -7.40
N SER A 226 4.35 11.04 -8.22
CA SER A 226 3.56 9.90 -7.76
C SER A 226 4.45 8.91 -6.99
N GLU A 227 3.86 8.10 -6.14
CA GLU A 227 4.61 7.07 -5.45
C GLU A 227 5.21 6.06 -6.44
N ARG A 228 4.47 5.66 -7.48
CA ARG A 228 5.00 4.81 -8.56
C ARG A 228 6.30 5.37 -9.14
N GLN A 229 6.32 6.65 -9.51
CA GLN A 229 7.53 7.29 -10.04
C GLN A 229 8.69 7.20 -9.06
N MET A 230 8.46 7.46 -7.78
CA MET A 230 9.50 7.35 -6.75
C MET A 230 10.05 5.93 -6.63
N VAL A 231 9.18 4.93 -6.63
CA VAL A 231 9.56 3.52 -6.51
C VAL A 231 10.39 3.07 -7.72
N GLU A 232 9.91 3.34 -8.93
CA GLU A 232 10.54 2.93 -10.18
C GLU A 232 11.89 3.64 -10.42
N GLN A 233 12.01 4.92 -10.05
CA GLN A 233 13.27 5.66 -10.10
C GLN A 233 14.35 5.07 -9.17
N ASN A 234 13.95 4.36 -8.12
CA ASN A 234 14.88 3.65 -7.22
C ASN A 234 15.18 2.20 -7.66
N GLY A 235 14.69 1.79 -8.84
CA GLY A 235 14.92 0.47 -9.42
C GLY A 235 14.15 -0.65 -8.73
N LEU A 236 12.98 -0.35 -8.14
CA LEU A 236 12.07 -1.31 -7.53
C LEU A 236 10.78 -1.41 -8.34
N TYR A 237 9.99 -2.42 -8.02
CA TYR A 237 8.69 -2.66 -8.65
C TYR A 237 7.56 -2.08 -7.80
N TYR A 238 6.60 -1.44 -8.45
CA TYR A 238 5.42 -0.88 -7.80
C TYR A 238 4.18 -1.69 -8.13
N TYR A 239 3.36 -1.98 -7.14
CA TYR A 239 2.05 -2.62 -7.33
C TYR A 239 0.99 -1.97 -6.46
N ARG A 240 -0.09 -1.49 -7.08
CA ARG A 240 -1.20 -0.82 -6.39
C ARG A 240 -2.41 -1.72 -6.26
N ILE A 241 -2.94 -1.83 -5.04
CA ILE A 241 -4.26 -2.39 -4.75
C ILE A 241 -5.09 -1.29 -4.10
N ALA A 242 -6.10 -0.78 -4.83
CA ALA A 242 -6.91 0.34 -4.36
C ALA A 242 -7.93 -0.11 -3.29
N ALA A 243 -7.43 -0.50 -2.11
CA ALA A 243 -8.25 -0.96 -1.01
C ALA A 243 -8.77 0.21 -0.15
N THR A 244 -10.07 0.24 0.09
CA THR A 244 -10.73 1.27 0.92
C THR A 244 -10.27 1.17 2.37
N ASP A 245 -10.00 2.31 3.02
CA ASP A 245 -9.55 2.30 4.42
C ASP A 245 -10.67 1.86 5.37
N HIS A 246 -10.29 1.25 6.48
CA HIS A 246 -11.13 0.76 7.58
C HIS A 246 -11.96 -0.49 7.33
N ILE A 247 -12.31 -0.82 6.10
CA ILE A 247 -13.18 -1.96 5.74
C ILE A 247 -12.38 -3.18 5.27
N TRP A 248 -13.04 -4.31 5.10
CA TRP A 248 -12.48 -5.46 4.42
C TRP A 248 -12.26 -5.17 2.93
N PRO A 249 -11.17 -5.64 2.29
CA PRO A 249 -10.97 -5.44 0.86
C PRO A 249 -12.09 -6.05 0.01
N SER A 250 -12.45 -5.39 -1.09
CA SER A 250 -13.45 -5.94 -2.01
C SER A 250 -13.01 -7.29 -2.59
N PRO A 251 -13.96 -8.12 -3.04
CA PRO A 251 -13.62 -9.39 -3.68
C PRO A 251 -12.65 -9.23 -4.85
N GLU A 252 -12.79 -8.17 -5.64
CA GLU A 252 -11.93 -7.85 -6.78
C GLU A 252 -10.50 -7.50 -6.33
N ASN A 253 -10.35 -6.75 -5.24
CA ASN A 253 -9.04 -6.43 -4.68
C ASN A 253 -8.31 -7.67 -4.17
N ILE A 254 -9.04 -8.65 -3.63
CA ILE A 254 -8.46 -9.92 -3.18
C ILE A 254 -8.12 -10.81 -4.38
N ASP A 255 -8.98 -10.86 -5.39
CA ASP A 255 -8.69 -11.57 -6.64
C ASP A 255 -7.45 -11.01 -7.34
N ASP A 256 -7.32 -9.67 -7.42
CA ASP A 256 -6.14 -8.97 -7.95
C ASP A 256 -4.88 -9.30 -7.14
N PHE A 257 -4.98 -9.31 -5.81
CA PHE A 257 -3.89 -9.71 -4.92
C PHE A 257 -3.45 -11.16 -5.15
N ILE A 258 -4.37 -12.10 -5.18
CA ILE A 258 -4.04 -13.53 -5.40
C ILE A 258 -3.40 -13.73 -6.78
N ALA A 259 -3.95 -13.09 -7.81
CA ALA A 259 -3.39 -13.13 -9.17
C ALA A 259 -1.96 -12.58 -9.18
N PHE A 260 -1.71 -11.44 -8.53
CA PHE A 260 -0.38 -10.85 -8.38
C PHE A 260 0.59 -11.81 -7.68
N ILE A 261 0.20 -12.39 -6.53
CA ILE A 261 1.08 -13.31 -5.78
C ILE A 261 1.47 -14.54 -6.63
N ARG A 262 0.58 -15.03 -7.49
CA ARG A 262 0.86 -16.17 -8.38
C ARG A 262 1.85 -15.85 -9.50
N THR A 263 2.07 -14.59 -9.83
CA THR A 263 3.01 -14.15 -10.87
C THR A 263 4.39 -13.79 -10.34
N LEU A 264 4.55 -13.75 -9.02
CA LEU A 264 5.82 -13.35 -8.40
C LEU A 264 6.92 -14.36 -8.68
N PRO A 265 8.13 -13.89 -9.01
CA PRO A 265 9.29 -14.76 -9.08
C PRO A 265 9.69 -15.25 -7.69
N ASP A 266 10.44 -16.36 -7.66
CA ASP A 266 11.01 -16.87 -6.43
C ASP A 266 11.86 -15.80 -5.73
N HIS A 267 11.84 -15.83 -4.40
CA HIS A 267 12.57 -14.89 -3.54
C HIS A 267 12.16 -13.41 -3.68
N ALA A 268 11.04 -13.09 -4.34
CA ALA A 268 10.49 -11.75 -4.33
C ALA A 268 10.28 -11.25 -2.89
N TRP A 269 10.67 -10.00 -2.63
CA TRP A 269 10.39 -9.32 -1.37
C TRP A 269 9.21 -8.39 -1.55
N LEU A 270 8.20 -8.49 -0.68
CA LEU A 270 7.03 -7.62 -0.70
C LEU A 270 7.07 -6.64 0.48
N HIS A 271 7.04 -5.36 0.19
CA HIS A 271 6.84 -4.34 1.20
C HIS A 271 5.42 -3.79 1.11
N PHE A 272 4.59 -4.13 2.07
CA PHE A 272 3.19 -3.69 2.14
C PHE A 272 3.09 -2.37 2.91
N HIS A 273 2.35 -1.39 2.40
CA HIS A 273 2.07 -0.20 3.15
C HIS A 273 0.64 0.32 2.90
N CYS A 274 0.19 1.14 3.81
CA CYS A 274 -0.99 2.00 3.67
C CYS A 274 -0.71 3.29 4.46
N GLN A 275 -1.65 4.22 4.56
CA GLN A 275 -1.39 5.48 5.26
C GLN A 275 -0.86 5.27 6.70
N ALA A 276 -1.45 4.38 7.46
CA ALA A 276 -1.09 4.15 8.86
C ALA A 276 -0.16 2.95 9.10
N GLY A 277 0.04 2.05 8.13
CA GLY A 277 0.81 0.81 8.31
C GLY A 277 0.17 -0.22 9.24
N LYS A 278 -1.12 -0.09 9.52
CA LYS A 278 -1.86 -0.96 10.46
C LYS A 278 -2.91 -1.81 9.76
N GLY A 279 -4.12 -1.28 9.51
CA GLY A 279 -5.29 -2.05 9.08
C GLY A 279 -5.04 -2.84 7.80
N ARG A 280 -5.07 -2.16 6.66
CA ARG A 280 -4.86 -2.77 5.32
C ARG A 280 -3.53 -3.51 5.24
N THR A 281 -2.45 -2.91 5.72
CA THR A 281 -1.11 -3.53 5.73
C THR A 281 -1.12 -4.88 6.45
N THR A 282 -1.75 -4.97 7.63
CA THR A 282 -1.78 -6.23 8.38
C THR A 282 -2.67 -7.27 7.70
N ILE A 283 -3.80 -6.86 7.12
CA ILE A 283 -4.70 -7.78 6.40
C ILE A 283 -3.93 -8.47 5.25
N TYR A 284 -3.25 -7.70 4.40
CA TYR A 284 -2.54 -8.27 3.26
C TYR A 284 -1.29 -9.07 3.66
N MET A 285 -0.56 -8.65 4.70
CA MET A 285 0.53 -9.44 5.26
C MET A 285 0.03 -10.77 5.83
N ALA A 286 -1.12 -10.78 6.53
CA ALA A 286 -1.72 -12.01 7.07
C ALA A 286 -2.23 -12.93 5.95
N MET A 287 -2.91 -12.39 4.94
CA MET A 287 -3.35 -13.18 3.79
C MET A 287 -2.18 -13.82 3.05
N TYR A 288 -1.09 -13.07 2.83
CA TYR A 288 0.13 -13.62 2.23
C TYR A 288 0.73 -14.73 3.09
N ASP A 289 0.77 -14.53 4.40
CA ASP A 289 1.26 -15.50 5.36
C ASP A 289 0.44 -16.80 5.31
N MET A 290 -0.89 -16.72 5.30
CA MET A 290 -1.77 -17.88 5.12
C MET A 290 -1.49 -18.63 3.82
N MET A 291 -1.35 -17.91 2.70
CA MET A 291 -1.08 -18.52 1.40
C MET A 291 0.26 -19.25 1.34
N LYS A 292 1.27 -18.76 2.05
CA LYS A 292 2.63 -19.36 2.09
C LYS A 292 2.80 -20.40 3.19
N ASN A 293 1.99 -20.37 4.23
CA ASN A 293 2.06 -21.24 5.40
C ASN A 293 0.67 -21.82 5.74
N PRO A 294 0.06 -22.59 4.83
CA PRO A 294 -1.30 -23.12 5.02
C PRO A 294 -1.41 -24.07 6.22
N ASP A 295 -0.32 -24.69 6.68
CA ASP A 295 -0.28 -25.58 7.82
C ASP A 295 -0.30 -24.86 9.19
N ILE A 296 -0.25 -23.52 9.20
CA ILE A 296 -0.25 -22.75 10.45
C ILE A 296 -1.68 -22.33 10.77
N SER A 297 -2.05 -22.47 12.05
CA SER A 297 -3.40 -22.12 12.50
C SER A 297 -3.72 -20.63 12.27
N LEU A 298 -5.00 -20.32 12.10
CA LEU A 298 -5.48 -18.95 11.99
C LEU A 298 -5.04 -18.10 13.18
N GLU A 299 -5.19 -18.65 14.39
CA GLU A 299 -4.86 -17.99 15.65
C GLU A 299 -3.38 -17.61 15.72
N ASP A 300 -2.50 -18.52 15.31
CA ASP A 300 -1.06 -18.26 15.25
C ASP A 300 -0.74 -17.18 14.23
N ILE A 301 -1.33 -17.23 13.03
CA ILE A 301 -1.11 -16.21 12.01
C ILE A 301 -1.59 -14.84 12.48
N LEU A 302 -2.77 -14.73 13.05
CA LEU A 302 -3.31 -13.46 13.56
C LEU A 302 -2.46 -12.92 14.72
N SER A 303 -2.06 -13.79 15.65
CA SER A 303 -1.24 -13.44 16.81
C SER A 303 0.14 -12.95 16.37
N ARG A 304 0.83 -13.69 15.48
CA ARG A 304 2.18 -13.29 15.04
C ARG A 304 2.18 -11.99 14.23
N GLN A 305 1.18 -11.74 13.39
CA GLN A 305 1.06 -10.47 12.67
C GLN A 305 0.77 -9.29 13.62
N TYR A 306 0.02 -9.50 14.69
CA TYR A 306 -0.19 -8.51 15.74
C TYR A 306 1.10 -8.24 16.53
N LEU A 307 1.80 -9.29 16.95
CA LEU A 307 3.06 -9.18 17.71
C LEU A 307 4.21 -8.59 16.90
N LEU A 308 4.18 -8.68 15.58
CA LEU A 308 5.09 -7.93 14.69
C LEU A 308 4.80 -6.41 14.66
N GLY A 309 3.69 -5.95 15.26
CA GLY A 309 3.32 -4.53 15.31
C GLY A 309 2.16 -4.13 14.40
N GLY A 310 1.44 -5.10 13.84
CA GLY A 310 0.20 -4.91 13.09
C GLY A 310 -1.02 -4.65 13.98
N ASN A 311 -2.21 -4.89 13.44
CA ASN A 311 -3.47 -4.98 14.19
C ASN A 311 -3.87 -6.44 14.37
N TYR A 312 -4.55 -6.76 15.46
CA TYR A 312 -5.24 -8.04 15.57
C TYR A 312 -6.51 -7.98 14.71
N ILE A 313 -6.52 -8.70 13.59
CA ILE A 313 -7.56 -8.51 12.54
C ILE A 313 -8.93 -9.00 13.03
N ALA A 314 -8.95 -10.07 13.79
CA ALA A 314 -10.17 -10.62 14.38
C ALA A 314 -10.59 -9.93 15.70
N TYR A 315 -10.16 -8.69 15.93
CA TYR A 315 -10.64 -7.88 17.03
C TYR A 315 -12.09 -7.48 16.82
N GLU A 316 -12.92 -7.72 17.81
CA GLU A 316 -14.30 -7.27 17.89
C GLU A 316 -14.51 -6.35 19.09
N MET A 317 -15.45 -5.44 18.96
CA MET A 317 -15.82 -4.56 20.07
C MET A 317 -16.89 -5.19 20.92
N ASP A 318 -16.57 -5.61 22.14
CA ASP A 318 -17.53 -6.27 23.06
C ASP A 318 -18.78 -5.41 23.33
N LYS A 319 -18.62 -4.10 23.43
CA LYS A 319 -19.72 -3.16 23.73
C LYS A 319 -19.54 -1.87 22.93
N PRO A 320 -19.91 -1.85 21.65
CA PRO A 320 -19.79 -0.64 20.83
C PRO A 320 -20.74 0.44 21.34
N LYS A 321 -20.22 1.66 21.50
CA LYS A 321 -21.07 2.83 21.74
C LYS A 321 -21.94 3.09 20.53
N PRO A 322 -23.14 3.66 20.66
CA PRO A 322 -24.07 3.87 19.53
C PRO A 322 -23.47 4.63 18.33
N ASN A 323 -22.47 5.48 18.56
CA ASN A 323 -21.82 6.29 17.51
C ASN A 323 -20.49 5.68 17.01
N GLN A 324 -20.15 4.48 17.39
CA GLN A 324 -18.90 3.82 16.93
C GLN A 324 -19.09 3.11 15.59
N TRP A 325 -19.09 3.88 14.54
CA TRP A 325 -19.29 3.42 13.17
C TRP A 325 -18.31 2.32 12.71
N LYS A 326 -17.17 2.15 13.38
CA LYS A 326 -16.16 1.12 13.05
C LYS A 326 -16.53 -0.28 13.55
N ALA A 327 -17.49 -0.42 14.47
CA ALA A 327 -17.78 -1.70 15.10
C ALA A 327 -18.22 -2.77 14.08
N ALA A 328 -19.14 -2.42 13.17
CA ALA A 328 -19.59 -3.33 12.10
C ALA A 328 -18.41 -3.79 11.20
N TYR A 329 -17.48 -2.89 10.89
CA TYR A 329 -16.32 -3.22 10.06
C TYR A 329 -15.25 -4.05 10.81
N TYR A 330 -15.18 -3.99 12.14
CA TYR A 330 -14.35 -4.93 12.91
C TYR A 330 -14.95 -6.33 12.85
N HIS A 331 -16.25 -6.46 13.04
CA HIS A 331 -16.97 -7.72 12.92
C HIS A 331 -16.82 -8.33 11.52
N GLU A 332 -17.05 -7.55 10.48
CA GLU A 332 -16.84 -7.97 9.09
C GLU A 332 -15.42 -8.50 8.86
N LYS A 333 -14.39 -7.76 9.30
CA LYS A 333 -13.00 -8.18 9.13
C LYS A 333 -12.68 -9.49 9.86
N ALA A 334 -13.22 -9.68 11.07
CA ALA A 334 -13.07 -10.91 11.82
C ALA A 334 -13.69 -12.11 11.10
N ALA A 335 -14.91 -11.95 10.59
CA ALA A 335 -15.59 -12.98 9.83
C ALA A 335 -14.86 -13.28 8.50
N MET A 336 -14.49 -12.24 7.77
CA MET A 336 -13.91 -12.40 6.43
C MET A 336 -12.48 -12.93 6.43
N ILE A 337 -11.66 -12.63 7.47
CA ILE A 337 -10.32 -13.21 7.56
C ILE A 337 -10.39 -14.71 7.86
N ALA A 338 -11.38 -15.16 8.63
CA ALA A 338 -11.63 -16.57 8.86
C ALA A 338 -12.09 -17.30 7.58
N LYS A 339 -12.96 -16.67 6.79
CA LYS A 339 -13.35 -17.19 5.46
C LYS A 339 -12.15 -17.25 4.50
N PHE A 340 -11.27 -16.25 4.52
CA PHE A 340 -10.05 -16.28 3.70
C PHE A 340 -9.11 -17.42 4.12
N TYR A 341 -8.99 -17.70 5.40
CA TYR A 341 -8.24 -18.86 5.89
C TYR A 341 -8.86 -20.16 5.36
N GLN A 342 -10.19 -20.32 5.45
CA GLN A 342 -10.88 -21.48 4.88
C GLN A 342 -10.64 -21.61 3.36
N TYR A 343 -10.74 -20.51 2.61
CA TYR A 343 -10.40 -20.48 1.18
C TYR A 343 -8.98 -21.02 0.92
N VAL A 344 -8.02 -20.59 1.73
CA VAL A 344 -6.63 -21.09 1.62
C VAL A 344 -6.57 -22.60 1.86
N GLN A 345 -7.24 -23.11 2.90
CA GLN A 345 -7.26 -24.55 3.21
C GLN A 345 -7.81 -25.37 2.05
N GLU A 346 -8.81 -24.88 1.34
CA GLU A 346 -9.46 -25.58 0.23
C GLU A 346 -8.72 -25.44 -1.11
N THR A 347 -7.91 -24.39 -1.28
CA THR A 347 -7.37 -24.04 -2.60
C THR A 347 -5.85 -24.02 -2.71
N HIS A 348 -5.10 -24.11 -1.61
CA HIS A 348 -3.63 -24.04 -1.66
C HIS A 348 -3.00 -25.18 -2.50
N THR A 349 -3.56 -26.40 -2.46
CA THR A 349 -3.05 -27.57 -3.20
C THR A 349 -3.18 -27.42 -4.71
N ASN A 350 -4.14 -26.60 -5.19
CA ASN A 350 -4.33 -26.32 -6.62
C ASN A 350 -3.80 -24.93 -7.00
N HIS A 351 -2.89 -24.37 -6.19
CA HIS A 351 -2.23 -23.07 -6.45
C HIS A 351 -3.21 -21.90 -6.62
N PHE A 352 -4.32 -21.90 -5.86
CA PHE A 352 -5.31 -20.82 -5.86
C PHE A 352 -5.88 -20.51 -7.26
N THR A 353 -6.16 -21.53 -8.06
CA THR A 353 -6.74 -21.37 -9.41
C THR A 353 -8.19 -20.89 -9.34
N MET A 354 -8.92 -21.22 -8.28
CA MET A 354 -10.25 -20.69 -8.02
C MET A 354 -10.14 -19.25 -7.50
N ARG A 355 -10.84 -18.31 -8.13
CA ARG A 355 -10.90 -16.93 -7.65
C ARG A 355 -11.60 -16.85 -6.31
N TRP A 356 -11.12 -15.98 -5.42
CA TRP A 356 -11.75 -15.68 -4.15
C TRP A 356 -13.21 -15.24 -4.30
N SER A 357 -13.49 -14.32 -5.23
CA SER A 357 -14.84 -13.82 -5.49
C SER A 357 -15.84 -14.93 -5.83
N ARG A 358 -15.40 -15.93 -6.60
CA ARG A 358 -16.22 -17.10 -6.96
C ARG A 358 -16.41 -18.03 -5.75
N TRP A 359 -15.33 -18.31 -5.03
CA TRP A 359 -15.36 -19.15 -3.84
C TRP A 359 -16.28 -18.54 -2.77
N LEU A 360 -16.10 -17.23 -2.49
CA LEU A 360 -16.90 -16.52 -1.51
C LEU A 360 -18.40 -16.58 -1.84
N LYS A 361 -18.76 -16.36 -3.11
CA LYS A 361 -20.18 -16.44 -3.56
C LYS A 361 -20.80 -17.81 -3.29
N SER A 362 -20.03 -18.90 -3.37
CA SER A 362 -20.53 -20.26 -3.10
C SER A 362 -20.60 -20.61 -1.60
N HIS A 363 -19.93 -19.81 -0.73
CA HIS A 363 -19.83 -20.07 0.71
C HIS A 363 -20.51 -18.99 1.58
N LEU A 364 -21.14 -17.99 0.96
CA LEU A 364 -22.01 -17.06 1.69
C LEU A 364 -23.34 -17.73 1.98
N THR A 365 -23.68 -17.86 3.27
CA THR A 365 -25.02 -18.19 3.69
C THR A 365 -25.88 -16.92 3.80
N MET A 366 -27.20 -17.05 3.86
CA MET A 366 -28.10 -15.89 4.02
C MET A 366 -27.82 -15.07 5.30
N GLU A 367 -27.21 -15.71 6.32
CA GLU A 367 -26.85 -15.09 7.61
C GLU A 367 -25.56 -14.23 7.50
N ASP A 368 -24.72 -14.49 6.51
CA ASP A 368 -23.47 -13.77 6.27
C ASP A 368 -23.63 -12.55 5.35
N ALA A 369 -24.78 -12.34 4.76
CA ALA A 369 -25.07 -11.19 3.94
C ALA A 369 -25.15 -9.94 4.84
N SER A 370 -24.04 -9.18 4.90
CA SER A 370 -24.05 -7.85 5.52
C SER A 370 -25.17 -7.01 4.94
N PRO A 371 -25.84 -6.17 5.74
CA PRO A 371 -26.88 -5.30 5.21
C PRO A 371 -26.26 -4.41 4.13
N THR A 372 -26.62 -4.68 2.89
CA THR A 372 -26.37 -3.77 1.78
C THR A 372 -26.84 -2.39 2.22
N GLN A 373 -26.01 -1.37 2.01
CA GLN A 373 -26.35 0.01 2.23
C GLN A 373 -27.76 0.25 1.66
N SER A 374 -28.77 0.34 2.52
CA SER A 374 -30.06 0.80 2.14
C SER A 374 -29.89 2.27 1.74
N ASP A 375 -30.09 2.51 0.48
CA ASP A 375 -30.23 3.83 -0.13
C ASP A 375 -31.30 4.59 0.67
N SER A 376 -30.86 5.47 1.58
CA SER A 376 -31.76 6.43 2.22
C SER A 376 -32.02 7.56 1.22
N GLY A 377 -32.75 7.21 0.18
CA GLY A 377 -33.35 8.17 -0.69
C GLY A 377 -34.38 8.99 0.12
N SER A 378 -33.96 10.17 0.57
CA SER A 378 -34.86 11.16 1.10
C SER A 378 -35.82 11.58 -0.01
N ARG A 379 -37.01 11.02 0.02
CA ARG A 379 -38.17 11.59 -0.70
C ARG A 379 -38.39 12.99 -0.17
N ILE A 380 -38.09 13.97 -0.99
CA ILE A 380 -38.57 15.33 -0.80
C ILE A 380 -40.08 15.28 -1.06
N GLN A 381 -40.88 15.32 0.01
CA GLN A 381 -42.29 15.59 -0.10
C GLN A 381 -42.46 17.06 -0.50
N GLY A 382 -43.03 17.27 -1.68
CA GLY A 382 -43.45 18.58 -2.13
C GLY A 382 -44.59 19.11 -1.25
N CYS A 383 -44.50 20.39 -0.85
CA CYS A 383 -45.58 21.12 -0.25
C CYS A 383 -46.68 21.37 -1.29
N PRO A 384 -47.97 21.20 -0.94
CA PRO A 384 -49.07 21.65 -1.76
C PRO A 384 -49.40 23.12 -1.49
N GLY A 385 -49.79 23.85 -2.56
CA GLY A 385 -50.56 25.08 -2.54
C GLY A 385 -49.84 26.40 -2.45
#